data_4352e0a8b2154becbdfd0ec4d7c635b8
#
_entry.id   4352e0a8b2154becbdfd0ec4d7c635b8
#
_cell.length_a   1.000
_cell.length_b   1.000
_cell.length_c   1.000
_cell.angle_alpha   90.00
_cell.angle_beta   90.00
_cell.angle_gamma   90.00
#
_symmetry.space_group_name_H-M   'P 1'
#
loop_
_entity.id
_entity.type
_entity.pdbx_description
1 polymer ?
#
loop_
_entity_poly.entity_id
_entity_poly.type
_entity_poly.pdbx_seq_one_letter_code
_entity_poly.pdbx_strand_id
1 'polypeptide(L)'
;VFLRHDVKGTMLGYFSPVMFHGAAVAGFHEHFLSDDKTFGGHVLDAVLERGKIYSQVFDTLVQHLPVDDPDYRNHDFSQDPIAEAISSAEGDTQRD
;
A
#
# COMPACT_ATOMS: atom_id res chain seq x y z
N VAL A 1 -14.51 -3.35 -6.80
CA VAL A 1 -14.11 -1.97 -7.11
C VAL A 1 -15.30 -1.05 -6.91
N PHE A 2 -15.08 0.01 -6.15
CA PHE A 2 -16.10 1.02 -5.89
C PHE A 2 -15.63 2.36 -6.42
N LEU A 3 -16.56 3.10 -7.03
CA LEU A 3 -16.29 4.42 -7.58
C LEU A 3 -17.19 5.45 -6.91
N ARG A 4 -16.59 6.54 -6.46
CA ARG A 4 -17.29 7.69 -5.89
C ARG A 4 -16.79 8.98 -6.52
N HIS A 5 -17.71 9.94 -6.66
CA HIS A 5 -17.41 11.27 -7.18
C HIS A 5 -17.65 12.33 -6.12
N ASP A 6 -16.87 13.39 -6.20
CA ASP A 6 -17.04 14.59 -5.39
C ASP A 6 -17.05 14.31 -3.89
N VAL A 7 -16.13 13.46 -3.46
CA VAL A 7 -16.01 13.04 -2.06
C VAL A 7 -14.90 13.85 -1.40
N LYS A 8 -15.21 14.43 -0.24
CA LYS A 8 -14.23 15.09 0.61
C LYS A 8 -13.66 14.11 1.62
N GLY A 9 -12.36 14.16 1.81
CA GLY A 9 -11.72 13.27 2.76
C GLY A 9 -10.23 13.46 2.84
N THR A 10 -9.58 12.45 3.43
CA THR A 10 -8.13 12.42 3.63
C THR A 10 -7.56 11.18 2.98
N MET A 11 -6.49 11.37 2.22
CA MET A 11 -5.72 10.28 1.64
C MET A 11 -4.36 10.22 2.33
N LEU A 12 -3.97 9.03 2.76
CA LEU A 12 -2.68 8.78 3.39
C LEU A 12 -2.00 7.60 2.71
N GLY A 13 -0.74 7.75 2.41
CA GLY A 13 -0.02 6.66 1.79
C GLY A 13 1.47 6.91 1.67
N TYR A 14 2.10 5.97 0.99
CA TYR A 14 3.54 5.98 0.77
C TYR A 14 3.85 5.75 -0.70
N PHE A 15 4.96 6.31 -1.13
CA PHE A 15 5.61 5.91 -2.38
C PHE A 15 6.86 5.12 -2.04
N SER A 16 7.02 3.95 -2.65
CA SER A 16 8.19 3.10 -2.45
C SER A 16 8.81 2.73 -3.80
N PRO A 17 10.12 2.92 -3.98
CA PRO A 17 10.79 2.50 -5.20
C PRO A 17 10.67 0.99 -5.45
N VAL A 18 10.73 0.60 -6.73
CA VAL A 18 10.62 -0.81 -7.13
C VAL A 18 11.69 -1.68 -6.45
N MET A 19 12.86 -1.14 -6.19
CA MET A 19 13.95 -1.87 -5.54
C MET A 19 13.59 -2.42 -4.16
N PHE A 20 12.57 -1.86 -3.50
CA PHE A 20 12.11 -2.31 -2.18
C PHE A 20 10.85 -3.17 -2.25
N HIS A 21 10.41 -3.56 -3.45
CA HIS A 21 9.23 -4.42 -3.59
C HIS A 21 9.45 -5.76 -2.88
N GLY A 22 8.47 -6.15 -2.05
CA GLY A 22 8.59 -7.32 -1.20
C GLY A 22 8.79 -6.96 0.28
N ALA A 23 9.61 -5.97 0.59
CA ALA A 23 9.67 -5.39 1.94
C ALA A 23 8.57 -4.36 2.14
N ALA A 24 8.26 -3.61 1.08
CA ALA A 24 7.12 -2.70 1.00
C ALA A 24 6.48 -2.84 -0.37
N VAL A 25 5.26 -2.37 -0.54
CA VAL A 25 4.61 -2.37 -1.85
C VAL A 25 5.23 -1.29 -2.70
N ALA A 26 5.75 -1.65 -3.87
CA ALA A 26 6.33 -0.68 -4.80
C ALA A 26 5.28 0.25 -5.39
N GLY A 27 5.70 1.47 -5.72
CA GLY A 27 4.82 2.50 -6.24
C GLY A 27 4.03 3.20 -5.15
N PHE A 28 2.92 3.77 -5.52
CA PHE A 28 2.01 4.40 -4.57
C PHE A 28 1.12 3.38 -3.89
N HIS A 29 1.06 3.46 -2.58
CA HIS A 29 0.16 2.65 -1.77
C HIS A 29 -0.59 3.60 -0.84
N GLU A 30 -1.85 3.84 -1.14
CA GLU A 30 -2.64 4.86 -0.49
C GLU A 30 -4.01 4.36 -0.06
N HIS A 31 -4.49 4.89 1.07
CA HIS A 31 -5.83 4.65 1.56
C HIS A 31 -6.57 5.97 1.70
N PHE A 32 -7.87 5.93 1.50
CA PHE A 32 -8.74 7.09 1.59
C PHE A 32 -9.77 6.88 2.69
N LEU A 33 -10.12 7.97 3.38
CA LEU A 33 -11.24 8.00 4.31
C LEU A 33 -12.02 9.30 4.09
N SER A 34 -13.30 9.17 3.79
CA SER A 34 -14.17 10.33 3.65
C SER A 34 -14.34 11.05 4.99
N ASP A 35 -14.62 12.35 4.93
CA ASP A 35 -14.80 13.16 6.13
C ASP A 35 -15.94 12.66 7.01
N ASP A 36 -17.01 12.16 6.40
CA ASP A 36 -18.16 11.59 7.12
C ASP A 36 -17.91 10.15 7.58
N LYS A 37 -16.76 9.56 7.21
CA LYS A 37 -16.33 8.21 7.60
C LYS A 37 -17.25 7.10 7.11
N THR A 38 -18.01 7.35 6.06
CA THR A 38 -18.89 6.35 5.46
C THR A 38 -18.28 5.62 4.28
N PHE A 39 -17.17 6.13 3.74
CA PHE A 39 -16.49 5.56 2.59
C PHE A 39 -14.98 5.61 2.81
N GLY A 40 -14.33 4.49 2.57
CA GLY A 40 -12.87 4.42 2.69
C GLY A 40 -12.32 3.10 2.18
N GLY A 41 -11.02 3.03 2.06
CA GLY A 41 -10.31 1.83 1.65
C GLY A 41 -9.09 2.12 0.81
N HIS A 42 -8.54 1.06 0.22
CA HIS A 42 -7.39 1.13 -0.66
C HIS A 42 -7.75 1.87 -1.96
N VAL A 43 -6.87 2.77 -2.38
CA VAL A 43 -7.07 3.58 -3.58
C VAL A 43 -6.43 2.90 -4.77
N LEU A 44 -7.22 2.59 -5.78
CA LEU A 44 -6.73 2.07 -7.06
C LEU A 44 -6.41 3.21 -8.02
N ASP A 45 -7.26 4.24 -8.03
CA ASP A 45 -7.09 5.40 -8.88
C ASP A 45 -7.85 6.57 -8.28
N ALA A 46 -7.35 7.77 -8.47
CA ALA A 46 -7.98 8.97 -7.93
C ALA A 46 -7.67 10.19 -8.78
N VAL A 47 -8.61 11.11 -8.82
CA VAL A 47 -8.41 12.43 -9.39
C VAL A 47 -8.67 13.46 -8.29
N LEU A 48 -7.65 14.25 -7.99
CA LEU A 48 -7.73 15.32 -7.01
C LEU A 48 -8.12 16.61 -7.73
N GLU A 49 -9.30 17.13 -7.42
CA GLU A 49 -9.73 18.42 -7.98
C GLU A 49 -9.15 19.58 -7.19
N ARG A 50 -9.15 19.47 -5.87
CA ARG A 50 -8.69 20.53 -4.99
C ARG A 50 -8.32 19.94 -3.64
N GLY A 51 -7.18 20.38 -3.10
CA GLY A 51 -6.76 19.93 -1.78
C GLY A 51 -5.38 20.44 -1.42
N LYS A 52 -4.93 20.04 -0.25
CA LYS A 52 -3.57 20.29 0.24
C LYS A 52 -2.82 18.98 0.27
N ILE A 53 -1.57 19.01 -0.18
CA ILE A 53 -0.69 17.83 -0.19
C ILE A 53 0.47 18.12 0.75
N TYR A 54 0.71 17.18 1.65
CA TYR A 54 1.86 17.18 2.54
C TYR A 54 2.72 15.96 2.21
N SER A 55 4.03 16.14 2.21
CA SER A 55 4.93 15.03 1.97
C SER A 55 6.11 15.07 2.93
N GLN A 56 6.63 13.89 3.22
CA GLN A 56 7.80 13.71 4.05
C GLN A 56 8.68 12.65 3.39
N VAL A 57 9.97 12.96 3.27
CA VAL A 57 10.94 12.01 2.73
C VAL A 57 11.56 11.22 3.87
N PHE A 58 11.56 9.88 3.73
CA PHE A 58 12.17 8.99 4.69
C PHE A 58 13.49 8.47 4.14
N ASP A 59 14.47 8.31 5.00
CA ASP A 59 15.79 7.81 4.65
C ASP A 59 16.08 6.43 5.26
N THR A 60 15.13 5.86 6.01
CA THR A 60 15.37 4.65 6.77
C THR A 60 14.19 3.71 6.65
N LEU A 61 14.47 2.46 6.33
CA LEU A 61 13.51 1.35 6.38
C LEU A 61 13.97 0.39 7.48
N VAL A 62 13.06 0.09 8.42
CA VAL A 62 13.32 -0.87 9.50
C VAL A 62 12.36 -2.03 9.33
N GLN A 63 12.89 -3.24 9.23
CA GLN A 63 12.10 -4.44 9.10
C GLN A 63 12.51 -5.45 10.17
N HIS A 64 11.54 -5.87 10.99
CA HIS A 64 11.75 -6.88 12.01
C HIS A 64 11.21 -8.21 11.50
N LEU A 65 12.03 -9.25 11.56
CA LEU A 65 11.66 -10.59 11.15
C LEU A 65 11.43 -11.46 12.37
N PRO A 66 10.41 -12.36 12.37
CA PRO A 66 10.10 -13.22 13.51
C PRO A 66 11.04 -14.43 13.55
N VAL A 67 12.34 -14.17 13.72
CA VAL A 67 13.40 -15.18 13.59
C VAL A 67 13.35 -16.26 14.67
N ASP A 68 12.66 -16.01 15.79
CA ASP A 68 12.50 -16.98 16.86
C ASP A 68 11.24 -17.83 16.73
N ASP A 69 10.39 -17.55 15.72
CA ASP A 69 9.19 -18.31 15.47
C ASP A 69 9.51 -19.58 14.67
N PRO A 70 9.19 -20.79 15.18
CA PRO A 70 9.47 -22.03 14.46
C PRO A 70 8.77 -22.14 13.12
N ASP A 71 7.56 -21.64 13.00
CA ASP A 71 6.82 -21.67 11.73
C ASP A 71 7.51 -20.84 10.67
N TYR A 72 7.99 -19.65 11.04
CA TYR A 72 8.75 -18.82 10.14
C TYR A 72 10.08 -19.49 9.73
N ARG A 73 10.82 -20.05 10.68
CA ARG A 73 12.13 -20.66 10.43
C ARG A 73 12.04 -21.90 9.56
N ASN A 74 10.94 -22.65 9.64
CA ASN A 74 10.74 -23.90 8.92
C ASN A 74 9.95 -23.74 7.62
N HIS A 75 9.49 -22.53 7.32
CA HIS A 75 8.70 -22.26 6.13
C HIS A 75 9.56 -22.26 4.87
N ASP A 76 9.06 -22.85 3.80
CA ASP A 76 9.69 -22.82 2.49
C ASP A 76 9.21 -21.61 1.70
N PHE A 77 9.95 -20.50 1.77
CA PHE A 77 9.60 -19.27 1.12
C PHE A 77 9.69 -19.33 -0.41
N SER A 78 10.39 -20.31 -0.95
CA SER A 78 10.55 -20.44 -2.41
C SER A 78 9.25 -20.79 -3.12
N GLN A 79 8.25 -21.27 -2.38
CA GLN A 79 6.96 -21.69 -2.92
C GLN A 79 5.87 -20.62 -2.76
N ASP A 80 6.17 -19.49 -2.15
CA ASP A 80 5.16 -18.48 -1.84
C ASP A 80 4.88 -17.60 -3.06
N PRO A 81 3.62 -17.48 -3.51
CA PRO A 81 3.24 -16.58 -4.59
C PRO A 81 3.03 -15.14 -4.09
N ILE A 82 4.09 -14.54 -3.55
CA ILE A 82 4.00 -13.24 -2.87
C ILE A 82 3.52 -12.13 -3.81
N ALA A 83 4.07 -12.06 -5.03
CA ALA A 83 3.69 -11.03 -5.99
C ALA A 83 2.21 -11.13 -6.37
N GLU A 84 1.71 -12.35 -6.57
CA GLU A 84 0.30 -12.59 -6.88
C GLU A 84 -0.59 -12.23 -5.71
N ALA A 85 -0.19 -12.57 -4.48
CA ALA A 85 -0.94 -12.26 -3.29
C ALA A 85 -1.04 -10.74 -3.08
N ILE A 86 0.05 -10.00 -3.29
CA ILE A 86 0.05 -8.54 -3.19
C ILE A 86 -0.87 -7.93 -4.25
N SER A 87 -0.77 -8.36 -5.50
CA SER A 87 -1.61 -7.86 -6.59
C SER A 87 -3.09 -8.11 -6.34
N SER A 88 -3.44 -9.29 -5.82
CA SER A 88 -4.82 -9.63 -5.48
C SER A 88 -5.39 -8.74 -4.38
N ALA A 89 -4.59 -8.45 -3.35
CA ALA A 89 -5.05 -7.69 -2.20
C ALA A 89 -5.06 -6.19 -2.45
N GLU A 90 -4.06 -5.66 -3.18
CA GLU A 90 -3.79 -4.23 -3.28
C GLU A 90 -4.03 -3.66 -4.69
N GLY A 91 -4.35 -4.50 -5.65
CA GLY A 91 -4.46 -4.09 -7.05
C GLY A 91 -3.11 -4.12 -7.76
N ASP A 92 -3.07 -3.59 -8.99
CA ASP A 92 -1.85 -3.60 -9.80
C ASP A 92 -0.87 -2.53 -9.32
N THR A 93 0.23 -2.97 -8.67
CA THR A 93 1.24 -2.08 -8.12
C THR A 93 2.26 -1.59 -9.13
N GLN A 94 2.18 -2.03 -10.38
CA GLN A 94 3.13 -1.65 -11.45
C GLN A 94 2.59 -0.55 -12.34
N ARG A 95 1.52 0.09 -11.98
CA ARG A 95 0.81 1.07 -12.82
C ARG A 95 1.41 2.47 -12.79
N ASP A 96 2.27 2.79 -11.88
CA ASP A 96 2.82 4.13 -11.77
C ASP A 96 3.78 4.53 -12.90
#